data_f3ce1d15eac4c00965512261e715a677
#
_entry.id   f3ce1d15eac4c00965512261e715a677
#
_cell.length_a   1.000
_cell.length_b   1.000
_cell.length_c   1.000
_cell.angle_alpha   90.00
_cell.angle_beta   90.00
_cell.angle_gamma   90.00
#
_symmetry.space_group_name_H-M   'P 1'
#
loop_
_entity.id
_entity.type
_entity.pdbx_description
1 polymer ?
#
loop_
_entity_poly.entity_id
_entity_poly.type
_entity_poly.pdbx_seq_one_letter_code
_entity_poly.pdbx_strand_id
1 'polypeptide(L)'
;MDRLLEFSMNHPELVGTFVVLLVLFFVLESRRGGKTVSCQQLTNLMNKDEGLVLDVRESKEYREGHITGARNIAFSKLKDNLAEIEQFKEKPVVLVCKMGQHAGAAGKILHAAGFKNVLRLSGGITTWKSDGLPLVKGK
;
A
#
# COMPACT_ATOMS: atom_id res chain seq x y z
N MET A 1 -12.59 -20.44 30.51
CA MET A 1 -11.15 -20.10 30.35
C MET A 1 -10.25 -21.22 30.83
N ASP A 2 -10.56 -21.81 31.95
CA ASP A 2 -9.72 -22.87 32.52
C ASP A 2 -9.54 -24.08 31.60
N ARG A 3 -10.58 -24.45 30.86
CA ARG A 3 -10.51 -25.56 29.89
C ARG A 3 -9.59 -25.23 28.70
N LEU A 4 -9.53 -23.96 28.27
CA LEU A 4 -8.66 -23.55 27.19
C LEU A 4 -7.19 -23.58 27.61
N LEU A 5 -6.92 -23.15 28.84
CA LEU A 5 -5.57 -23.21 29.41
C LEU A 5 -5.13 -24.66 29.59
N GLU A 6 -5.99 -25.51 30.14
CA GLU A 6 -5.72 -26.92 30.30
C GLU A 6 -5.45 -27.60 28.97
N PHE A 7 -6.29 -27.36 27.96
CA PHE A 7 -6.09 -27.87 26.61
C PHE A 7 -4.76 -27.45 26.03
N SER A 8 -4.40 -26.14 26.16
CA SER A 8 -3.15 -25.60 25.65
C SER A 8 -1.94 -26.25 26.33
N MET A 9 -2.03 -26.53 27.62
CA MET A 9 -0.94 -27.16 28.35
C MET A 9 -0.79 -28.64 27.98
N ASN A 10 -1.89 -29.31 27.66
CA ASN A 10 -1.89 -30.74 27.32
C ASN A 10 -1.52 -31.00 25.84
N HIS A 11 -1.63 -30.00 24.98
CA HIS A 11 -1.35 -30.13 23.54
C HIS A 11 -0.44 -29.02 23.04
N PRO A 12 0.81 -28.93 23.56
CA PRO A 12 1.73 -27.86 23.15
C PRO A 12 2.08 -27.92 21.67
N GLU A 13 2.07 -29.10 21.05
CA GLU A 13 2.34 -29.29 19.61
C GLU A 13 1.26 -28.62 18.74
N LEU A 14 -0.01 -28.70 19.16
CA LEU A 14 -1.11 -28.05 18.43
C LEU A 14 -1.05 -26.54 18.56
N VAL A 15 -0.75 -26.04 19.77
CA VAL A 15 -0.60 -24.61 20.04
C VAL A 15 0.57 -24.04 19.23
N GLY A 16 1.70 -24.74 19.22
CA GLY A 16 2.89 -24.35 18.45
C GLY A 16 2.60 -24.27 16.97
N THR A 17 1.94 -25.29 16.41
CA THR A 17 1.53 -25.32 15.00
C THR A 17 0.60 -24.15 14.67
N PHE A 18 -0.38 -23.89 15.52
CA PHE A 18 -1.33 -22.78 15.34
C PHE A 18 -0.61 -21.42 15.31
N VAL A 19 0.31 -21.21 16.25
CA VAL A 19 1.08 -19.95 16.31
C VAL A 19 1.94 -19.77 15.06
N VAL A 20 2.62 -20.83 14.60
CA VAL A 20 3.43 -20.78 13.37
C VAL A 20 2.57 -20.45 12.17
N LEU A 21 1.41 -21.10 12.03
CA LEU A 21 0.48 -20.81 10.92
C LEU A 21 -0.06 -19.40 10.99
N LEU A 22 -0.36 -18.89 12.16
CA LEU A 22 -0.85 -17.54 12.35
C LEU A 22 0.21 -16.50 11.96
N VAL A 23 1.46 -16.69 12.40
CA VAL A 23 2.58 -15.82 12.03
C VAL A 23 2.80 -15.85 10.52
N LEU A 24 2.81 -17.04 9.93
CA LEU A 24 2.96 -17.20 8.48
C LEU A 24 1.84 -16.50 7.72
N PHE A 25 0.61 -16.64 8.19
CA PHE A 25 -0.55 -15.96 7.59
C PHE A 25 -0.36 -14.44 7.59
N PHE A 26 0.02 -13.85 8.73
CA PHE A 26 0.24 -12.41 8.83
C PHE A 26 1.40 -11.92 7.96
N VAL A 27 2.48 -12.70 7.89
CA VAL A 27 3.63 -12.36 7.02
C VAL A 27 3.21 -12.36 5.55
N LEU A 28 2.50 -13.39 5.11
CA LEU A 28 2.03 -13.47 3.71
C LEU A 28 1.03 -12.36 3.40
N GLU A 29 0.11 -12.08 4.32
CA GLU A 29 -0.90 -11.03 4.15
C GLU A 29 -0.23 -9.66 4.05
N SER A 30 0.77 -9.40 4.88
CA SER A 30 1.55 -8.16 4.86
C SER A 30 2.25 -7.94 3.51
N ARG A 31 2.70 -9.01 2.88
CA ARG A 31 3.39 -8.92 1.58
C ARG A 31 2.45 -8.63 0.40
N ARG A 32 1.18 -8.96 0.53
CA ARG A 32 0.19 -8.75 -0.54
C ARG A 32 -0.06 -7.28 -0.87
N GLY A 33 0.13 -6.40 0.09
CA GLY A 33 -0.05 -4.97 -0.11
C GLY A 33 1.07 -4.29 -0.88
N GLY A 34 2.14 -5.01 -1.19
CA GLY A 34 3.31 -4.48 -1.86
C GLY A 34 4.40 -4.02 -0.89
N LYS A 35 5.58 -3.78 -1.43
CA LYS A 35 6.72 -3.30 -0.65
C LYS A 35 6.58 -1.82 -0.36
N THR A 36 7.13 -1.36 0.77
CA THR A 36 7.18 0.06 1.08
C THR A 36 8.44 0.70 0.50
N VAL A 37 8.32 1.95 0.09
CA VAL A 37 9.45 2.77 -0.37
C VAL A 37 9.51 4.05 0.46
N SER A 38 10.70 4.59 0.64
CA SER A 38 10.91 5.87 1.29
C SER A 38 10.59 7.02 0.32
N CYS A 39 10.46 8.22 0.87
CA CYS A 39 10.27 9.42 0.04
C CYS A 39 11.43 9.61 -0.95
N GLN A 40 12.65 9.32 -0.53
CA GLN A 40 13.81 9.43 -1.41
C GLN A 40 13.79 8.40 -2.54
N GLN A 41 13.41 7.17 -2.25
CA GLN A 41 13.27 6.12 -3.26
C GLN A 41 12.19 6.50 -4.28
N LEU A 42 11.07 7.05 -3.80
CA LEU A 42 10.00 7.52 -4.68
C LEU A 42 10.50 8.65 -5.57
N THR A 43 11.22 9.61 -5.02
CA THR A 43 11.79 10.72 -5.78
C THR A 43 12.72 10.20 -6.89
N ASN A 44 13.55 9.21 -6.58
CA ASN A 44 14.43 8.59 -7.56
C ASN A 44 13.66 7.91 -8.70
N LEU A 45 12.57 7.21 -8.38
CA LEU A 45 11.71 6.58 -9.38
C LEU A 45 11.05 7.61 -10.29
N MET A 46 10.58 8.71 -9.72
CA MET A 46 9.97 9.81 -10.48
C MET A 46 10.97 10.47 -11.42
N ASN A 47 12.20 10.68 -10.97
CA ASN A 47 13.25 11.31 -11.78
C ASN A 47 13.65 10.44 -12.97
N LYS A 48 13.50 9.12 -12.87
CA LYS A 48 13.76 8.20 -13.97
C LYS A 48 12.57 8.03 -14.92
N ASP A 49 11.42 8.60 -14.57
CA ASP A 49 10.17 8.49 -15.33
C ASP A 49 9.77 7.03 -15.65
N GLU A 50 10.04 6.13 -14.70
CA GLU A 50 9.85 4.70 -14.90
C GLU A 50 8.54 4.15 -14.30
N GLY A 51 7.74 4.98 -13.63
CA GLY A 51 6.57 4.48 -12.93
C GLY A 51 5.44 5.47 -12.79
N LEU A 52 4.42 5.05 -12.05
CA LEU A 52 3.24 5.85 -11.75
C LEU A 52 3.16 6.07 -10.25
N VAL A 53 2.87 7.30 -9.84
CA VAL A 53 2.45 7.62 -8.47
C VAL A 53 0.92 7.68 -8.47
N LEU A 54 0.30 6.79 -7.75
CA LEU A 54 -1.16 6.70 -7.65
C LEU A 54 -1.62 7.15 -6.27
N ASP A 55 -2.29 8.29 -6.21
CA ASP A 55 -2.85 8.82 -4.98
C ASP A 55 -4.27 8.27 -4.80
N VAL A 56 -4.47 7.50 -3.73
CA VAL A 56 -5.75 6.84 -3.44
C VAL A 56 -6.59 7.59 -2.40
N ARG A 57 -6.20 8.83 -2.09
CA ARG A 57 -6.99 9.70 -1.21
C ARG A 57 -8.24 10.21 -1.96
N GLU A 58 -9.17 10.79 -1.21
CA GLU A 58 -10.32 11.45 -1.81
C GLU A 58 -9.87 12.61 -2.71
N SER A 59 -10.63 12.90 -3.75
CA SER A 59 -10.27 13.93 -4.73
C SER A 59 -10.09 15.31 -4.11
N LYS A 60 -10.83 15.61 -3.05
CA LYS A 60 -10.70 16.87 -2.32
C LYS A 60 -9.31 17.00 -1.70
N GLU A 61 -8.83 15.96 -1.02
CA GLU A 61 -7.50 15.93 -0.41
C GLU A 61 -6.40 16.01 -1.46
N TYR A 62 -6.57 15.32 -2.58
CA TYR A 62 -5.66 15.38 -3.71
C TYR A 62 -5.51 16.81 -4.24
N ARG A 63 -6.61 17.51 -4.43
CA ARG A 63 -6.59 18.89 -4.95
C ARG A 63 -5.95 19.88 -3.97
N GLU A 64 -6.07 19.63 -2.68
CA GLU A 64 -5.46 20.47 -1.65
C GLU A 64 -3.92 20.40 -1.65
N GLY A 65 -3.37 19.31 -2.13
CA GLY A 65 -1.93 19.12 -2.26
C GLY A 65 -1.59 17.67 -2.56
N HIS A 66 -0.82 17.44 -3.60
CA HIS A 66 -0.39 16.09 -4.01
C HIS A 66 1.02 16.13 -4.59
N ILE A 67 1.62 14.95 -4.71
CA ILE A 67 2.95 14.79 -5.29
C ILE A 67 2.87 15.10 -6.79
N THR A 68 3.81 15.88 -7.31
CA THR A 68 3.88 16.24 -8.71
C THR A 68 3.84 14.99 -9.60
N GLY A 69 2.97 15.02 -10.60
CA GLY A 69 2.83 13.89 -11.54
C GLY A 69 1.99 12.73 -11.04
N ALA A 70 1.47 12.79 -9.81
CA ALA A 70 0.59 11.74 -9.29
C ALA A 70 -0.78 11.78 -9.98
N ARG A 71 -1.35 10.60 -10.19
CA ARG A 71 -2.75 10.45 -10.61
C ARG A 71 -3.60 10.16 -9.39
N ASN A 72 -4.85 10.62 -9.42
CA ASN A 72 -5.79 10.37 -8.34
C ASN A 72 -6.90 9.42 -8.77
N ILE A 73 -7.01 8.32 -8.06
CA ILE A 73 -8.18 7.44 -8.10
C ILE A 73 -8.48 7.12 -6.63
N ALA A 74 -9.58 7.66 -6.11
CA ALA A 74 -9.97 7.42 -4.72
C ALA A 74 -10.10 5.92 -4.46
N PHE A 75 -9.68 5.47 -3.28
CA PHE A 75 -9.70 4.05 -2.91
C PHE A 75 -11.06 3.40 -3.15
N SER A 76 -12.15 4.11 -2.84
CA SER A 76 -13.52 3.62 -3.02
C SER A 76 -13.89 3.37 -4.49
N LYS A 77 -13.18 3.99 -5.42
CA LYS A 77 -13.44 3.90 -6.86
C LYS A 77 -12.38 3.10 -7.60
N LEU A 78 -11.36 2.63 -6.90
CA LEU A 78 -10.19 2.00 -7.52
C LEU A 78 -10.57 0.77 -8.34
N LYS A 79 -11.39 -0.13 -7.82
CA LYS A 79 -11.81 -1.36 -8.51
C LYS A 79 -12.50 -1.07 -9.85
N ASP A 80 -13.29 -0.01 -9.90
CA ASP A 80 -14.09 0.34 -11.07
C ASP A 80 -13.31 1.14 -12.11
N ASN A 81 -12.13 1.64 -11.75
CA ASN A 81 -11.34 2.54 -12.59
C ASN A 81 -9.93 2.01 -12.91
N LEU A 82 -9.70 0.71 -12.75
CA LEU A 82 -8.40 0.09 -13.04
C LEU A 82 -7.98 0.24 -14.51
N ALA A 83 -8.93 0.35 -15.42
CA ALA A 83 -8.66 0.54 -16.84
C ALA A 83 -7.85 1.82 -17.12
N GLU A 84 -8.00 2.86 -16.31
CA GLU A 84 -7.29 4.13 -16.47
C GLU A 84 -5.78 4.00 -16.28
N ILE A 85 -5.33 2.98 -15.55
CA ILE A 85 -3.92 2.76 -15.23
C ILE A 85 -3.41 1.42 -15.77
N GLU A 86 -4.16 0.75 -16.62
CA GLU A 86 -3.79 -0.57 -17.17
C GLU A 86 -2.46 -0.56 -17.90
N GLN A 87 -2.12 0.54 -18.56
CA GLN A 87 -0.85 0.72 -19.26
C GLN A 87 0.37 0.63 -18.34
N PHE A 88 0.19 0.76 -17.02
CA PHE A 88 1.26 0.71 -16.03
C PHE A 88 1.42 -0.65 -15.35
N LYS A 89 0.73 -1.70 -15.83
CA LYS A 89 0.80 -3.04 -15.22
C LYS A 89 2.22 -3.61 -15.12
N GLU A 90 3.05 -3.31 -16.11
CA GLU A 90 4.44 -3.78 -16.16
C GLU A 90 5.42 -2.81 -15.50
N LYS A 91 4.96 -1.64 -15.09
CA LYS A 91 5.79 -0.59 -14.51
C LYS A 91 5.58 -0.48 -12.99
N PRO A 92 6.54 0.09 -12.26
CA PRO A 92 6.34 0.37 -10.84
C PRO A 92 5.17 1.33 -10.62
N VAL A 93 4.26 0.95 -9.72
CA VAL A 93 3.16 1.79 -9.28
C VAL A 93 3.34 2.03 -7.79
N VAL A 94 3.53 3.29 -7.39
CA VAL A 94 3.68 3.66 -5.99
C VAL A 94 2.36 4.23 -5.48
N LEU A 95 1.78 3.55 -4.51
CA LEU A 95 0.53 3.96 -3.89
C LEU A 95 0.78 4.97 -2.78
N VAL A 96 0.04 6.04 -2.80
CA VAL A 96 0.10 7.11 -1.80
C VAL A 96 -1.26 7.29 -1.16
N CYS A 97 -1.33 7.23 0.16
CA CYS A 97 -2.52 7.60 0.92
C CYS A 97 -2.13 8.61 2.01
N LYS A 98 -3.04 8.95 2.90
CA LYS A 98 -2.76 9.96 3.92
C LYS A 98 -1.65 9.52 4.87
N MET A 99 -1.75 8.32 5.45
CA MET A 99 -0.82 7.78 6.45
C MET A 99 -0.35 6.36 6.15
N GLY A 100 -0.63 5.82 4.96
CA GLY A 100 -0.28 4.46 4.59
C GLY A 100 -1.37 3.42 4.84
N GLN A 101 -2.50 3.78 5.44
CA GLN A 101 -3.56 2.84 5.84
C GLN A 101 -4.26 2.17 4.66
N HIS A 102 -4.67 2.94 3.67
CA HIS A 102 -5.39 2.41 2.50
C HIS A 102 -4.45 1.87 1.41
N ALA A 103 -3.19 2.25 1.45
CA ALA A 103 -2.23 1.84 0.44
C ALA A 103 -2.04 0.30 0.40
N GLY A 104 -2.07 -0.35 1.57
CA GLY A 104 -1.98 -1.81 1.64
C GLY A 104 -3.16 -2.51 0.96
N ALA A 105 -4.38 -2.06 1.25
CA ALA A 105 -5.59 -2.61 0.64
C ALA A 105 -5.65 -2.29 -0.85
N ALA A 106 -5.26 -1.08 -1.26
CA ALA A 106 -5.16 -0.71 -2.66
C ALA A 106 -4.13 -1.57 -3.39
N GLY A 107 -3.00 -1.86 -2.75
CA GLY A 107 -1.97 -2.74 -3.29
C GLY A 107 -2.48 -4.15 -3.58
N LYS A 108 -3.31 -4.69 -2.70
CA LYS A 108 -3.94 -6.00 -2.91
C LYS A 108 -4.85 -5.99 -4.13
N ILE A 109 -5.62 -4.92 -4.32
CA ILE A 109 -6.51 -4.76 -5.48
C ILE A 109 -5.68 -4.75 -6.77
N LEU A 110 -4.62 -3.97 -6.80
CA LEU A 110 -3.74 -3.89 -7.98
C LEU A 110 -3.03 -5.21 -8.27
N HIS A 111 -2.53 -5.86 -7.24
CA HIS A 111 -1.86 -7.15 -7.38
C HIS A 111 -2.80 -8.20 -7.97
N ALA A 112 -4.03 -8.26 -7.47
CA ALA A 112 -5.07 -9.17 -7.97
C ALA A 112 -5.46 -8.85 -9.41
N ALA A 113 -5.31 -7.61 -9.86
CA ALA A 113 -5.60 -7.16 -11.22
C ALA A 113 -4.44 -7.41 -12.21
N GLY A 114 -3.31 -7.93 -11.73
CA GLY A 114 -2.16 -8.27 -12.58
C GLY A 114 -1.03 -7.25 -12.60
N PHE A 115 -1.06 -6.25 -11.72
CA PHE A 115 0.04 -5.30 -11.60
C PHE A 115 1.24 -5.99 -10.95
N LYS A 116 2.38 -5.99 -11.62
CA LYS A 116 3.55 -6.78 -11.22
C LYS A 116 4.42 -6.13 -10.16
N ASN A 117 4.53 -4.81 -10.17
CA ASN A 117 5.40 -4.09 -9.25
C ASN A 117 4.62 -2.99 -8.53
N VAL A 118 3.99 -3.36 -7.42
CA VAL A 118 3.19 -2.45 -6.60
C VAL A 118 3.99 -2.08 -5.36
N LEU A 119 4.17 -0.78 -5.16
CA LEU A 119 4.92 -0.21 -4.04
C LEU A 119 4.01 0.73 -3.24
N ARG A 120 4.39 1.01 -2.00
CA ARG A 120 3.64 1.91 -1.12
C ARG A 120 4.60 2.96 -0.56
N LEU A 121 4.18 4.22 -0.51
CA LEU A 121 4.96 5.25 0.14
C LEU A 121 4.85 5.09 1.66
N SER A 122 5.99 4.87 2.31
CA SER A 122 6.06 4.72 3.76
C SER A 122 5.57 6.00 4.45
N GLY A 123 4.58 5.86 5.34
CA GLY A 123 3.98 7.00 6.06
C GLY A 123 3.07 7.88 5.22
N GLY A 124 2.91 7.58 3.92
CA GLY A 124 2.01 8.31 3.03
C GLY A 124 2.36 9.79 2.87
N ILE A 125 1.36 10.58 2.51
CA ILE A 125 1.55 12.01 2.24
C ILE A 125 1.96 12.79 3.51
N THR A 126 1.59 12.29 4.68
CA THR A 126 1.96 12.92 5.95
C THR A 126 3.48 12.96 6.12
N THR A 127 4.15 11.85 5.83
CA THR A 127 5.62 11.77 5.89
C THR A 127 6.25 12.64 4.80
N TRP A 128 5.68 12.64 3.59
CA TRP A 128 6.15 13.49 2.50
C TRP A 128 6.17 14.96 2.90
N LYS A 129 5.09 15.43 3.53
CA LYS A 129 4.99 16.80 4.04
C LYS A 129 5.98 17.07 5.17
N SER A 130 6.12 16.13 6.11
CA SER A 130 7.05 16.26 7.25
C SER A 130 8.50 16.40 6.80
N ASP A 131 8.85 15.74 5.71
CA ASP A 131 10.19 15.81 5.15
C ASP A 131 10.44 17.08 4.32
N GLY A 132 9.46 17.98 4.24
CA GLY A 132 9.57 19.23 3.53
C GLY A 132 9.55 19.11 2.01
N LEU A 133 9.06 17.99 1.49
CA LEU A 133 9.04 17.76 0.05
C LEU A 133 7.86 18.50 -0.61
N PRO A 134 8.02 18.93 -1.87
CA PRO A 134 7.04 19.80 -2.52
C PRO A 134 5.74 19.09 -2.87
N LEU A 135 4.65 19.83 -2.75
CA LEU A 135 3.31 19.41 -3.18
C LEU A 135 2.76 20.45 -4.16
N VAL A 136 1.99 19.99 -5.12
CA VAL A 136 1.27 20.84 -6.07
C VAL A 136 -0.23 20.76 -5.76
N LYS A 137 -0.95 21.84 -6.10
CA LYS A 137 -2.40 21.94 -5.89
C LYS A 137 -3.14 21.81 -7.22
N GLY A 138 -4.42 21.41 -7.11
CA GLY A 138 -5.30 21.30 -8.26
C GLY A 138 -5.30 19.90 -8.88
N LYS A 139 -5.66 19.83 -10.16
CA LYS A 139 -5.78 18.54 -10.87
C LYS A 139 -4.44 17.88 -11.16
#